data_8e2ab35b2fd59409fa46eb2acf90e160
#
_entry.id   8e2ab35b2fd59409fa46eb2acf90e160
#
_cell.length_a   1.000
_cell.length_b   1.000
_cell.length_c   1.000
_cell.angle_alpha   90.00
_cell.angle_beta   90.00
_cell.angle_gamma   90.00
#
_symmetry.space_group_name_H-M   'P 1'
#
loop_
_entity.id
_entity.type
_entity.pdbx_description
1 polymer ?
#
loop_
_entity_poly.entity_id
_entity_poly.type
_entity_poly.pdbx_seq_one_letter_code
_entity_poly.pdbx_strand_id
1 'polypeptide(L)'
;MKRIILLSVAICIALASLAANNAGRRYKPGDVVDERYLKSHGHEAFFSINAIPDSIFALMQGRSYKRDCTVARSSLRYILCLHRDDGGRSIVGEMVVNKSIASDVVEIFRRLYEAGYPIERMRLIDYWDADDERAMTANNSSSFNFRFISHTKTVSKHGMGMAIDINPLYNPYTKTLRGGKAIVEPSAGRPYLDRNRKFKYKITRGDLCYRLFRKYGFRWGGDWKTMKDYQHFEK
;
A
#
# COMPACT_ATOMS: atom_id res chain seq x y z
N MET A 1 -13.70 1.53 46.05
CA MET A 1 -13.54 2.34 44.85
C MET A 1 -12.58 1.74 43.81
N LYS A 2 -11.39 1.20 44.13
CA LYS A 2 -10.43 0.63 43.16
C LYS A 2 -10.97 -0.57 42.31
N ARG A 3 -11.85 -1.42 42.85
CA ARG A 3 -12.41 -2.58 42.11
C ARG A 3 -13.45 -2.19 41.06
N ILE A 4 -14.19 -1.10 41.28
CA ILE A 4 -15.21 -0.62 40.30
C ILE A 4 -14.53 0.03 39.08
N ILE A 5 -13.42 0.72 39.29
CA ILE A 5 -12.65 1.35 38.18
C ILE A 5 -12.00 0.30 37.28
N LEU A 6 -11.45 -0.80 37.88
CA LEU A 6 -10.86 -1.89 37.10
C LEU A 6 -11.90 -2.64 36.25
N LEU A 7 -13.13 -2.81 36.74
CA LEU A 7 -14.21 -3.49 36.03
C LEU A 7 -14.68 -2.64 34.84
N SER A 8 -14.81 -1.31 35.00
CA SER A 8 -15.22 -0.40 33.93
C SER A 8 -14.18 -0.28 32.81
N VAL A 9 -12.88 -0.28 33.13
CA VAL A 9 -11.81 -0.28 32.13
C VAL A 9 -11.77 -1.60 31.36
N ALA A 10 -11.91 -2.74 32.02
CA ALA A 10 -11.95 -4.05 31.35
C ALA A 10 -13.17 -4.20 30.42
N ILE A 11 -14.33 -3.68 30.82
CA ILE A 11 -15.53 -3.67 29.97
C ILE A 11 -15.37 -2.76 28.76
N CYS A 12 -14.77 -1.58 28.92
CA CYS A 12 -14.48 -0.68 27.79
C CYS A 12 -13.49 -1.29 26.80
N ILE A 13 -12.45 -1.98 27.27
CA ILE A 13 -11.47 -2.68 26.40
C ILE A 13 -12.14 -3.86 25.69
N ALA A 14 -12.98 -4.62 26.36
CA ALA A 14 -13.71 -5.74 25.75
C ALA A 14 -14.74 -5.27 24.72
N LEU A 15 -15.45 -4.17 24.98
CA LEU A 15 -16.39 -3.58 24.02
C LEU A 15 -15.67 -2.98 22.81
N ALA A 16 -14.51 -2.35 23.00
CA ALA A 16 -13.69 -1.85 21.91
C ALA A 16 -13.14 -2.99 21.04
N SER A 17 -12.71 -4.11 21.65
CA SER A 17 -12.26 -5.29 20.89
C SER A 17 -13.40 -6.02 20.17
N LEU A 18 -14.62 -6.03 20.69
CA LEU A 18 -15.80 -6.56 20.01
C LEU A 18 -16.23 -5.67 18.84
N ALA A 19 -16.17 -4.36 19.00
CA ALA A 19 -16.46 -3.40 17.92
C ALA A 19 -15.43 -3.50 16.79
N ALA A 20 -14.15 -3.66 17.12
CA ALA A 20 -13.06 -3.89 16.16
C ALA A 20 -13.27 -5.19 15.36
N ASN A 21 -13.68 -6.28 16.02
CA ASN A 21 -14.00 -7.55 15.35
C ASN A 21 -15.24 -7.47 14.45
N ASN A 22 -16.22 -6.64 14.77
CA ASN A 22 -17.39 -6.45 13.93
C ASN A 22 -17.15 -5.56 12.71
N ALA A 23 -16.28 -4.57 12.80
CA ALA A 23 -15.88 -3.73 11.67
C ALA A 23 -15.18 -4.57 10.57
N GLY A 24 -14.23 -5.43 10.96
CA GLY A 24 -13.52 -6.32 10.03
C GLY A 24 -14.38 -7.42 9.40
N ARG A 25 -15.59 -7.71 9.95
CA ARG A 25 -16.55 -8.66 9.36
C ARG A 25 -17.50 -8.02 8.37
N ARG A 26 -17.78 -6.71 8.48
CA ARG A 26 -18.76 -6.01 7.65
C ARG A 26 -18.20 -5.54 6.31
N TYR A 27 -16.96 -5.10 6.29
CA TYR A 27 -16.33 -4.52 5.11
C TYR A 27 -15.13 -5.36 4.66
N LYS A 28 -15.06 -5.64 3.36
CA LYS A 28 -13.96 -6.37 2.72
C LYS A 28 -13.05 -5.39 1.98
N PRO A 29 -11.81 -5.77 1.67
CA PRO A 29 -10.94 -4.97 0.81
C PRO A 29 -11.62 -4.62 -0.53
N GLY A 30 -11.62 -3.33 -0.87
CA GLY A 30 -12.32 -2.76 -2.01
C GLY A 30 -13.68 -2.16 -1.69
N ASP A 31 -14.28 -2.46 -0.53
CA ASP A 31 -15.56 -1.87 -0.14
C ASP A 31 -15.41 -0.40 0.25
N VAL A 32 -16.40 0.40 -0.16
CA VAL A 32 -16.58 1.77 0.33
C VAL A 32 -17.24 1.70 1.70
N VAL A 33 -16.62 2.31 2.69
CA VAL A 33 -17.15 2.37 4.07
C VAL A 33 -18.10 3.54 4.21
N ASP A 34 -19.26 3.28 4.79
CA ASP A 34 -20.26 4.31 5.07
C ASP A 34 -19.71 5.34 6.08
N GLU A 35 -19.78 6.62 5.75
CA GLU A 35 -19.31 7.71 6.61
C GLU A 35 -20.07 7.78 7.95
N ARG A 36 -21.34 7.38 8.01
CA ARG A 36 -22.10 7.29 9.27
C ARG A 36 -21.51 6.19 10.15
N TYR A 37 -21.11 5.06 9.53
CA TYR A 37 -20.45 3.98 10.25
C TYR A 37 -19.12 4.46 10.86
N LEU A 38 -18.29 5.17 10.08
CA LEU A 38 -17.02 5.72 10.56
C LEU A 38 -17.21 6.76 11.66
N LYS A 39 -18.22 7.60 11.58
CA LYS A 39 -18.56 8.58 12.63
C LYS A 39 -18.95 7.92 13.95
N SER A 40 -19.64 6.78 13.90
CA SER A 40 -20.14 6.09 15.11
C SER A 40 -19.13 5.09 15.71
N HIS A 41 -18.24 4.50 14.88
CA HIS A 41 -17.33 3.43 15.31
C HIS A 41 -15.85 3.81 15.22
N GLY A 42 -15.52 4.95 14.64
CA GLY A 42 -14.14 5.35 14.34
C GLY A 42 -13.54 4.56 13.18
N HIS A 43 -12.31 4.89 12.82
CA HIS A 43 -11.59 4.27 11.71
C HIS A 43 -10.47 3.32 12.16
N GLU A 44 -10.16 3.29 13.47
CA GLU A 44 -9.00 2.58 14.03
C GLU A 44 -9.00 1.08 13.71
N ALA A 45 -10.19 0.45 13.75
CA ALA A 45 -10.36 -0.98 13.51
C ALA A 45 -10.02 -1.43 12.08
N PHE A 46 -9.89 -0.49 11.14
CA PHE A 46 -9.52 -0.75 9.77
C PHE A 46 -8.01 -0.75 9.52
N PHE A 47 -7.21 -0.41 10.54
CA PHE A 47 -5.75 -0.42 10.44
C PHE A 47 -5.20 -1.60 11.23
N SER A 48 -4.80 -2.65 10.51
CA SER A 48 -4.36 -3.88 11.17
C SER A 48 -3.17 -4.53 10.47
N ILE A 49 -2.39 -5.28 11.26
CA ILE A 49 -1.24 -6.07 10.83
C ILE A 49 -1.51 -7.52 11.23
N ASN A 50 -1.58 -8.41 10.26
CA ASN A 50 -1.92 -9.81 10.48
C ASN A 50 -0.88 -10.74 9.85
N ALA A 51 -0.77 -11.97 10.35
CA ALA A 51 -0.20 -13.04 9.55
C ALA A 51 -1.04 -13.20 8.27
N ILE A 52 -0.41 -13.61 7.17
CA ILE A 52 -1.15 -13.82 5.92
C ILE A 52 -2.16 -14.96 6.13
N PRO A 53 -3.48 -14.74 6.02
CA PRO A 53 -4.49 -15.80 6.10
C PRO A 53 -4.28 -16.86 5.01
N ASP A 54 -4.70 -18.11 5.24
CA ASP A 54 -4.52 -19.18 4.25
C ASP A 54 -5.25 -18.91 2.94
N SER A 55 -6.43 -18.29 2.99
CA SER A 55 -7.18 -17.88 1.80
C SER A 55 -6.44 -16.83 0.96
N ILE A 56 -5.79 -15.88 1.61
CA ILE A 56 -4.96 -14.87 0.94
C ILE A 56 -3.68 -15.51 0.40
N PHE A 57 -3.04 -16.39 1.17
CA PHE A 57 -1.85 -17.09 0.72
C PHE A 57 -2.15 -17.99 -0.50
N ALA A 58 -3.29 -18.68 -0.52
CA ALA A 58 -3.74 -19.47 -1.68
C ALA A 58 -3.94 -18.59 -2.93
N LEU A 59 -4.47 -17.35 -2.77
CA LEU A 59 -4.57 -16.39 -3.86
C LEU A 59 -3.19 -15.99 -4.40
N MET A 60 -2.19 -15.83 -3.52
CA MET A 60 -0.83 -15.40 -3.88
C MET A 60 0.00 -16.50 -4.56
N GLN A 61 -0.26 -17.77 -4.24
CA GLN A 61 0.53 -18.91 -4.76
C GLN A 61 0.48 -19.00 -6.27
N GLY A 62 1.66 -19.06 -6.90
CA GLY A 62 1.80 -19.08 -8.36
C GLY A 62 1.64 -17.70 -9.04
N ARG A 63 1.25 -16.65 -8.28
CA ARG A 63 1.14 -15.28 -8.74
C ARG A 63 2.24 -14.42 -8.10
N SER A 64 1.91 -13.57 -7.13
CA SER A 64 2.92 -12.76 -6.43
C SER A 64 3.87 -13.61 -5.59
N TYR A 65 3.43 -14.74 -5.05
CA TYR A 65 4.24 -15.73 -4.36
C TYR A 65 4.58 -16.88 -5.32
N LYS A 66 5.60 -16.67 -6.17
CA LYS A 66 6.01 -17.61 -7.21
C LYS A 66 6.63 -18.89 -6.63
N ARG A 67 6.72 -19.94 -7.44
CA ARG A 67 7.26 -21.26 -7.02
C ARG A 67 8.72 -21.19 -6.54
N ASP A 68 9.49 -20.26 -7.11
CA ASP A 68 10.89 -20.00 -6.79
C ASP A 68 11.06 -18.91 -5.73
N CYS A 69 9.98 -18.50 -5.05
CA CYS A 69 10.02 -17.49 -4.01
C CYS A 69 10.88 -17.95 -2.82
N THR A 70 11.93 -17.18 -2.53
CA THR A 70 12.86 -17.43 -1.42
C THR A 70 12.46 -16.73 -0.13
N VAL A 71 11.41 -15.88 -0.16
CA VAL A 71 10.94 -15.13 1.01
C VAL A 71 9.96 -16.00 1.80
N ALA A 72 10.28 -16.28 3.06
CA ALA A 72 9.39 -17.06 3.92
C ALA A 72 8.06 -16.32 4.15
N ARG A 73 6.91 -17.03 4.05
CA ARG A 73 5.58 -16.47 4.39
C ARG A 73 5.56 -15.80 5.76
N SER A 74 6.25 -16.37 6.75
CA SER A 74 6.37 -15.84 8.12
C SER A 74 7.08 -14.49 8.20
N SER A 75 7.86 -14.10 7.17
CA SER A 75 8.52 -12.80 7.04
C SER A 75 7.61 -11.72 6.47
N LEU A 76 6.42 -12.09 6.02
CA LEU A 76 5.44 -11.19 5.42
C LEU A 76 4.27 -10.96 6.37
N ARG A 77 3.59 -9.83 6.18
CA ARG A 77 2.36 -9.46 6.89
C ARG A 77 1.30 -9.01 5.90
N TYR A 78 0.07 -9.43 6.14
CA TYR A 78 -1.11 -8.91 5.49
C TYR A 78 -1.62 -7.73 6.29
N ILE A 79 -1.68 -6.56 5.68
CA ILE A 79 -2.15 -5.34 6.32
C ILE A 79 -3.46 -4.90 5.70
N LEU A 80 -4.33 -4.34 6.53
CA LEU A 80 -5.52 -3.61 6.12
C LEU A 80 -5.34 -2.14 6.51
N CYS A 81 -5.78 -1.24 5.64
CA CYS A 81 -5.75 0.19 5.86
C CYS A 81 -6.95 0.84 5.16
N LEU A 82 -7.47 1.93 5.69
CA LEU A 82 -8.34 2.80 4.91
C LEU A 82 -7.50 3.71 4.02
N HIS A 83 -8.04 3.99 2.85
CA HIS A 83 -7.56 5.07 1.98
C HIS A 83 -8.75 5.90 1.48
N ARG A 84 -8.49 7.12 1.01
CA ARG A 84 -9.48 7.96 0.36
C ARG A 84 -9.16 8.08 -1.12
N ASP A 85 -10.18 7.97 -1.97
CA ASP A 85 -10.01 8.34 -3.38
C ASP A 85 -10.11 9.87 -3.58
N ASP A 86 -10.03 10.35 -4.81
CA ASP A 86 -10.12 11.79 -5.13
C ASP A 86 -11.53 12.36 -4.92
N GLY A 87 -12.55 11.50 -4.82
CA GLY A 87 -13.90 11.86 -4.39
C GLY A 87 -14.07 11.90 -2.87
N GLY A 88 -13.02 11.61 -2.09
CA GLY A 88 -13.04 11.58 -0.63
C GLY A 88 -13.72 10.36 -0.01
N ARG A 89 -14.08 9.33 -0.81
CA ARG A 89 -14.70 8.10 -0.30
C ARG A 89 -13.69 7.29 0.49
N SER A 90 -14.07 6.82 1.67
CA SER A 90 -13.28 5.92 2.50
C SER A 90 -13.39 4.49 1.98
N ILE A 91 -12.28 3.87 1.60
CA ILE A 91 -12.24 2.53 0.99
C ILE A 91 -11.30 1.64 1.80
N VAL A 92 -11.70 0.39 2.03
CA VAL A 92 -10.83 -0.61 2.67
C VAL A 92 -9.77 -1.06 1.67
N GLY A 93 -8.51 -0.78 1.97
CA GLY A 93 -7.36 -1.25 1.22
C GLY A 93 -6.69 -2.45 1.89
N GLU A 94 -5.92 -3.19 1.10
CA GLU A 94 -5.12 -4.32 1.54
C GLU A 94 -3.75 -4.34 0.87
N MET A 95 -2.75 -4.86 1.58
CA MET A 95 -1.39 -5.00 1.04
C MET A 95 -0.65 -6.13 1.76
N VAL A 96 0.33 -6.75 1.10
CA VAL A 96 1.29 -7.63 1.74
C VAL A 96 2.64 -6.93 1.75
N VAL A 97 3.23 -6.81 2.94
CA VAL A 97 4.52 -6.15 3.16
C VAL A 97 5.44 -7.01 4.03
N ASN A 98 6.73 -6.71 4.04
CA ASN A 98 7.65 -7.35 4.98
C ASN A 98 7.30 -6.99 6.42
N LYS A 99 7.43 -7.95 7.34
CA LYS A 99 7.13 -7.75 8.77
C LYS A 99 7.94 -6.62 9.41
N SER A 100 9.17 -6.38 8.91
CA SER A 100 10.07 -5.36 9.47
C SER A 100 9.60 -3.93 9.21
N ILE A 101 8.77 -3.70 8.19
CA ILE A 101 8.24 -2.38 7.84
C ILE A 101 6.73 -2.26 8.06
N ALA A 102 6.05 -3.33 8.43
CA ALA A 102 4.58 -3.36 8.49
C ALA A 102 3.98 -2.29 9.41
N SER A 103 4.58 -2.06 10.59
CA SER A 103 4.14 -1.03 11.53
C SER A 103 4.29 0.38 10.96
N ASP A 104 5.44 0.67 10.35
CA ASP A 104 5.71 1.96 9.72
C ASP A 104 4.71 2.23 8.60
N VAL A 105 4.45 1.21 7.76
CA VAL A 105 3.54 1.32 6.61
C VAL A 105 2.10 1.57 7.05
N VAL A 106 1.61 0.85 8.05
CA VAL A 106 0.24 1.05 8.58
C VAL A 106 0.09 2.46 9.16
N GLU A 107 1.10 2.95 9.88
CA GLU A 107 1.05 4.31 10.44
C GLU A 107 1.14 5.39 9.34
N ILE A 108 1.93 5.17 8.29
CA ILE A 108 1.98 6.06 7.12
C ILE A 108 0.58 6.14 6.47
N PHE A 109 -0.05 5.00 6.18
CA PHE A 109 -1.38 4.98 5.56
C PHE A 109 -2.45 5.57 6.46
N ARG A 110 -2.39 5.37 7.79
CA ARG A 110 -3.28 6.03 8.75
C ARG A 110 -3.19 7.56 8.61
N ARG A 111 -1.99 8.12 8.64
CA ARG A 111 -1.78 9.58 8.52
C ARG A 111 -2.18 10.12 7.16
N LEU A 112 -1.95 9.38 6.09
CA LEU A 112 -2.41 9.74 4.75
C LEU A 112 -3.95 9.79 4.69
N TYR A 113 -4.61 8.77 5.26
CA TYR A 113 -6.06 8.69 5.33
C TYR A 113 -6.66 9.86 6.14
N GLU A 114 -6.14 10.11 7.34
CA GLU A 114 -6.60 11.19 8.23
C GLU A 114 -6.44 12.58 7.58
N ALA A 115 -5.39 12.77 6.82
CA ALA A 115 -5.13 14.01 6.08
C ALA A 115 -5.93 14.11 4.76
N GLY A 116 -6.72 13.10 4.40
CA GLY A 116 -7.45 13.08 3.14
C GLY A 116 -6.57 12.95 1.90
N TYR A 117 -5.34 12.41 2.04
CA TYR A 117 -4.44 12.22 0.89
C TYR A 117 -5.02 11.17 -0.06
N PRO A 118 -5.16 11.49 -1.37
CA PRO A 118 -5.88 10.63 -2.29
C PRO A 118 -5.01 9.44 -2.73
N ILE A 119 -5.54 8.22 -2.54
CA ILE A 119 -5.03 6.96 -3.10
C ILE A 119 -6.21 6.28 -3.78
N GLU A 120 -6.13 6.07 -5.10
CA GLU A 120 -7.29 5.60 -5.86
C GLU A 120 -7.63 4.15 -5.53
N ARG A 121 -6.61 3.28 -5.45
CA ARG A 121 -6.80 1.85 -5.23
C ARG A 121 -5.65 1.27 -4.43
N MET A 122 -5.97 0.30 -3.57
CA MET A 122 -5.00 -0.44 -2.78
C MET A 122 -5.49 -1.88 -2.61
N ARG A 123 -5.12 -2.75 -3.54
CA ARG A 123 -5.49 -4.17 -3.57
C ARG A 123 -4.27 -5.03 -3.82
N LEU A 124 -4.34 -6.32 -3.47
CA LEU A 124 -3.27 -7.27 -3.81
C LEU A 124 -3.09 -7.31 -5.32
N ILE A 125 -1.84 -7.33 -5.76
CA ILE A 125 -1.48 -7.40 -7.20
C ILE A 125 -1.97 -8.71 -7.84
N ASP A 126 -2.25 -9.70 -7.03
CA ASP A 126 -2.75 -11.01 -7.40
C ASP A 126 -4.11 -10.98 -8.12
N TYR A 127 -4.91 -9.92 -7.92
CA TYR A 127 -6.14 -9.68 -8.70
C TYR A 127 -5.88 -9.28 -10.15
N TRP A 128 -4.63 -8.98 -10.48
CA TRP A 128 -4.12 -8.76 -11.86
C TRP A 128 -3.15 -9.86 -12.27
N ASP A 129 -3.24 -11.08 -11.67
CA ASP A 129 -2.35 -12.21 -11.92
C ASP A 129 -0.86 -11.89 -11.69
N ALA A 130 -0.59 -10.96 -10.75
CA ALA A 130 0.73 -10.40 -10.46
C ALA A 130 1.43 -9.72 -11.66
N ASP A 131 0.65 -9.26 -12.64
CA ASP A 131 1.12 -8.47 -13.77
C ASP A 131 1.24 -7.00 -13.35
N ASP A 132 2.48 -6.51 -13.28
CA ASP A 132 2.77 -5.13 -12.85
C ASP A 132 2.15 -4.10 -13.81
N GLU A 133 2.24 -4.29 -15.14
CA GLU A 133 1.72 -3.33 -16.13
C GLU A 133 0.19 -3.18 -16.02
N ARG A 134 -0.53 -4.29 -15.86
CA ARG A 134 -1.99 -4.28 -15.68
C ARG A 134 -2.39 -3.61 -14.37
N ALA A 135 -1.72 -3.96 -13.26
CA ALA A 135 -2.01 -3.38 -11.95
C ALA A 135 -1.70 -1.88 -11.89
N MET A 136 -0.54 -1.47 -12.44
CA MET A 136 -0.15 -0.06 -12.52
C MET A 136 -1.07 0.75 -13.43
N THR A 137 -1.51 0.19 -14.57
CA THR A 137 -2.48 0.84 -15.47
C THR A 137 -3.84 1.04 -14.77
N ALA A 138 -4.23 0.11 -13.89
CA ALA A 138 -5.42 0.24 -13.03
C ALA A 138 -5.23 1.20 -11.85
N ASN A 139 -4.10 1.90 -11.77
CA ASN A 139 -3.68 2.78 -10.68
C ASN A 139 -3.71 2.11 -9.30
N ASN A 140 -3.30 0.83 -9.24
CA ASN A 140 -3.30 0.06 -8.02
C ASN A 140 -2.01 0.25 -7.23
N SER A 141 -2.07 0.86 -6.06
CA SER A 141 -0.98 0.93 -5.10
C SER A 141 -0.71 -0.46 -4.53
N SER A 142 0.54 -0.92 -4.53
CA SER A 142 0.92 -2.29 -4.19
C SER A 142 2.30 -2.37 -3.53
N SER A 143 2.66 -3.56 -3.03
CA SER A 143 3.98 -3.82 -2.44
C SER A 143 4.55 -5.16 -2.90
N PHE A 144 4.23 -6.26 -2.21
CA PHE A 144 4.83 -7.56 -2.46
C PHE A 144 4.47 -8.13 -3.83
N ASN A 145 5.48 -8.38 -4.65
CA ASN A 145 5.43 -9.16 -5.88
C ASN A 145 6.80 -9.78 -6.11
N PHE A 146 6.95 -11.09 -5.87
CA PHE A 146 8.24 -11.75 -5.94
C PHE A 146 8.78 -11.73 -7.37
N ARG A 147 9.93 -11.10 -7.56
CA ARG A 147 10.69 -11.07 -8.80
C ARG A 147 12.14 -10.68 -8.55
N PHE A 148 13.01 -11.10 -9.44
CA PHE A 148 14.39 -10.62 -9.48
C PHE A 148 14.46 -9.28 -10.22
N ILE A 149 15.49 -8.49 -9.90
CA ILE A 149 15.86 -7.32 -10.71
C ILE A 149 16.31 -7.84 -12.08
N SER A 150 15.80 -7.22 -13.15
CA SER A 150 16.08 -7.63 -14.55
C SER A 150 17.56 -7.90 -14.79
N HIS A 151 17.85 -9.05 -15.40
CA HIS A 151 19.21 -9.52 -15.72
C HIS A 151 20.11 -9.76 -14.49
N THR A 152 19.54 -9.96 -13.30
CA THR A 152 20.30 -10.28 -12.07
C THR A 152 19.70 -11.46 -11.31
N LYS A 153 20.44 -11.97 -10.31
CA LYS A 153 19.92 -12.94 -9.32
C LYS A 153 19.51 -12.26 -8.01
N THR A 154 19.48 -10.93 -7.96
CA THR A 154 19.08 -10.16 -6.78
C THR A 154 17.58 -10.02 -6.73
N VAL A 155 16.96 -10.43 -5.63
CA VAL A 155 15.51 -10.23 -5.40
C VAL A 155 15.24 -8.73 -5.31
N SER A 156 14.22 -8.26 -6.02
CA SER A 156 13.83 -6.85 -5.99
C SER A 156 13.29 -6.44 -4.62
N LYS A 157 13.24 -5.15 -4.32
CA LYS A 157 12.62 -4.64 -3.08
C LYS A 157 11.13 -5.02 -2.98
N HIS A 158 10.39 -5.03 -4.10
CA HIS A 158 9.03 -5.59 -4.15
C HIS A 158 9.02 -7.09 -3.87
N GLY A 159 9.98 -7.83 -4.43
CA GLY A 159 10.12 -9.26 -4.16
C GLY A 159 10.39 -9.59 -2.71
N MET A 160 10.94 -8.65 -1.93
CA MET A 160 11.15 -8.78 -0.49
C MET A 160 10.01 -8.18 0.35
N GLY A 161 9.01 -7.53 -0.27
CA GLY A 161 7.98 -6.76 0.41
C GLY A 161 8.50 -5.49 1.11
N MET A 162 9.63 -4.94 0.64
CA MET A 162 10.34 -3.79 1.20
C MET A 162 10.17 -2.52 0.36
N ALA A 163 9.33 -2.56 -0.68
CA ALA A 163 8.96 -1.43 -1.51
C ALA A 163 7.45 -1.28 -1.63
N ILE A 164 7.00 -0.04 -1.83
CA ILE A 164 5.60 0.32 -1.96
C ILE A 164 5.47 1.30 -3.11
N ASP A 165 4.56 0.99 -4.04
CA ASP A 165 4.19 1.87 -5.14
C ASP A 165 2.84 2.54 -4.83
N ILE A 166 2.79 3.86 -4.98
CA ILE A 166 1.61 4.69 -4.70
C ILE A 166 1.13 5.38 -5.97
N ASN A 167 -0.15 5.16 -6.33
CA ASN A 167 -0.81 5.76 -7.50
C ASN A 167 0.03 5.65 -8.78
N PRO A 168 0.40 4.44 -9.22
CA PRO A 168 1.43 4.21 -10.23
C PRO A 168 1.11 4.79 -11.60
N LEU A 169 -0.15 4.80 -12.03
CA LEU A 169 -0.55 5.37 -13.32
C LEU A 169 -0.13 6.83 -13.46
N TYR A 170 -0.30 7.61 -12.38
CA TYR A 170 0.01 9.05 -12.33
C TYR A 170 1.45 9.34 -11.90
N ASN A 171 2.19 8.31 -11.47
CA ASN A 171 3.56 8.43 -10.98
C ASN A 171 4.47 7.38 -11.64
N PRO A 172 4.55 7.37 -12.99
CA PRO A 172 5.21 6.29 -13.70
C PRO A 172 6.71 6.21 -13.42
N TYR A 173 7.25 4.99 -13.58
CA TYR A 173 8.68 4.80 -13.81
C TYR A 173 9.06 5.32 -15.19
N THR A 174 10.25 5.91 -15.31
CA THR A 174 10.81 6.28 -16.60
C THR A 174 12.34 6.20 -16.62
N LYS A 175 12.88 5.70 -17.73
CA LYS A 175 14.32 5.62 -18.00
C LYS A 175 14.58 5.95 -19.46
N THR A 176 15.48 6.89 -19.71
CA THR A 176 15.96 7.18 -21.07
C THR A 176 17.09 6.21 -21.44
N LEU A 177 16.91 5.50 -22.54
CA LEU A 177 17.91 4.59 -23.11
C LEU A 177 18.94 5.35 -23.96
N ARG A 178 20.08 4.69 -24.25
CA ARG A 178 20.99 5.17 -25.30
C ARG A 178 20.21 5.30 -26.61
N GLY A 179 20.31 6.45 -27.28
CA GLY A 179 19.51 6.76 -28.48
C GLY A 179 18.21 7.54 -28.22
N GLY A 180 17.96 7.99 -26.96
CA GLY A 180 16.89 8.94 -26.63
C GLY A 180 15.51 8.33 -26.43
N LYS A 181 15.30 7.02 -26.69
CA LYS A 181 14.00 6.35 -26.41
C LYS A 181 13.77 6.23 -24.91
N ALA A 182 12.58 6.65 -24.48
CA ALA A 182 12.17 6.50 -23.08
C ALA A 182 11.32 5.22 -22.86
N ILE A 183 11.70 4.42 -21.87
CA ILE A 183 10.84 3.41 -21.24
C ILE A 183 9.92 4.14 -20.26
N VAL A 184 8.65 3.76 -20.22
CA VAL A 184 7.65 4.29 -19.28
C VAL A 184 6.79 3.14 -18.81
N GLU A 185 6.69 2.96 -17.49
CA GLU A 185 5.91 1.90 -16.84
C GLU A 185 5.05 2.50 -15.72
N PRO A 186 3.71 2.33 -15.80
CA PRO A 186 2.98 1.70 -16.90
C PRO A 186 3.04 2.56 -18.18
N SER A 187 2.92 1.94 -19.34
CA SER A 187 2.94 2.64 -20.62
C SER A 187 1.84 3.71 -20.73
N ALA A 188 0.68 3.44 -20.11
CA ALA A 188 -0.44 4.37 -19.96
C ALA A 188 -0.10 5.61 -19.11
N GLY A 189 0.97 5.57 -18.32
CA GLY A 189 1.46 6.69 -17.50
C GLY A 189 2.20 7.79 -18.30
N ARG A 190 2.48 7.55 -19.58
CA ARG A 190 3.22 8.50 -20.43
C ARG A 190 2.71 9.95 -20.39
N PRO A 191 1.39 10.25 -20.36
CA PRO A 191 0.89 11.62 -20.24
C PRO A 191 1.29 12.35 -18.94
N TYR A 192 1.72 11.60 -17.91
CA TYR A 192 2.06 12.12 -16.58
C TYR A 192 3.58 12.31 -16.36
N LEU A 193 4.39 12.15 -17.41
CA LEU A 193 5.84 12.38 -17.35
C LEU A 193 6.20 13.86 -17.20
N ASP A 194 5.38 14.77 -17.73
CA ASP A 194 5.60 16.21 -17.51
C ASP A 194 5.19 16.57 -16.08
N ARG A 195 6.17 16.58 -15.18
CA ARG A 195 5.97 16.86 -13.75
C ARG A 195 5.74 18.35 -13.44
N ASN A 196 5.79 19.27 -14.44
CA ASN A 196 5.42 20.66 -14.26
C ASN A 196 3.90 20.84 -14.33
N ARG A 197 3.19 19.96 -15.05
CA ARG A 197 1.73 20.00 -15.13
C ARG A 197 1.08 19.67 -13.79
N LYS A 198 -0.06 20.27 -13.50
CA LYS A 198 -0.93 19.91 -12.37
C LYS A 198 -1.84 18.77 -12.80
N PHE A 199 -1.89 17.70 -12.02
CA PHE A 199 -2.83 16.59 -12.14
C PHE A 199 -3.02 15.89 -10.80
N LYS A 200 -4.12 15.16 -10.67
CA LYS A 200 -4.48 14.43 -9.45
C LYS A 200 -3.48 13.31 -9.17
N TYR A 201 -3.39 12.88 -7.92
CA TYR A 201 -2.54 11.77 -7.46
C TYR A 201 -1.03 11.96 -7.68
N LYS A 202 -0.58 13.14 -8.12
CA LYS A 202 0.84 13.41 -8.36
C LYS A 202 1.63 13.46 -7.07
N ILE A 203 2.65 12.61 -6.94
CA ILE A 203 3.63 12.67 -5.85
C ILE A 203 4.73 13.66 -6.22
N THR A 204 5.07 14.55 -5.30
CA THR A 204 6.14 15.53 -5.47
C THR A 204 7.07 15.53 -4.25
N ARG A 205 8.31 15.96 -4.47
CA ARG A 205 9.22 16.20 -3.34
C ARG A 205 8.60 17.24 -2.41
N GLY A 206 8.42 16.87 -1.14
CA GLY A 206 7.83 17.74 -0.12
C GLY A 206 6.33 17.64 0.07
N ASP A 207 5.58 16.86 -0.75
CA ASP A 207 4.18 16.56 -0.43
C ASP A 207 4.05 15.66 0.82
N LEU A 208 2.83 15.45 1.29
CA LEU A 208 2.59 14.68 2.52
C LEU A 208 3.06 13.23 2.38
N CYS A 209 2.79 12.56 1.25
CA CYS A 209 3.20 11.18 1.01
C CYS A 209 4.73 11.07 1.07
N TYR A 210 5.44 11.90 0.30
CA TYR A 210 6.90 11.96 0.34
C TYR A 210 7.43 12.17 1.75
N ARG A 211 6.93 13.20 2.49
CA ARG A 211 7.40 13.52 3.84
C ARG A 211 7.20 12.36 4.82
N LEU A 212 6.05 11.70 4.77
CA LEU A 212 5.76 10.56 5.66
C LEU A 212 6.68 9.39 5.36
N PHE A 213 6.78 8.93 4.11
CA PHE A 213 7.67 7.84 3.77
C PHE A 213 9.13 8.16 4.13
N ARG A 214 9.61 9.38 3.87
CA ARG A 214 10.96 9.82 4.26
C ARG A 214 11.16 9.83 5.77
N LYS A 215 10.17 10.27 6.55
CA LYS A 215 10.21 10.25 8.02
C LYS A 215 10.41 8.83 8.57
N TYR A 216 9.81 7.84 7.94
CA TYR A 216 9.94 6.43 8.32
C TYR A 216 11.12 5.72 7.65
N GLY A 217 12.05 6.45 7.04
CA GLY A 217 13.31 5.95 6.52
C GLY A 217 13.26 5.35 5.12
N PHE A 218 12.16 5.50 4.40
CA PHE A 218 12.08 5.08 3.00
C PHE A 218 12.81 6.04 2.06
N ARG A 219 13.39 5.52 1.00
CA ARG A 219 13.92 6.30 -0.12
C ARG A 219 12.87 6.39 -1.21
N TRP A 220 12.80 7.51 -1.91
CA TRP A 220 11.88 7.72 -3.02
C TRP A 220 12.58 7.57 -4.37
N GLY A 221 12.02 6.77 -5.28
CA GLY A 221 12.56 6.58 -6.63
C GLY A 221 12.54 7.84 -7.51
N GLY A 222 11.68 8.81 -7.21
CA GLY A 222 11.70 10.13 -7.86
C GLY A 222 12.98 10.94 -7.58
N ASP A 223 13.76 10.58 -6.55
CA ASP A 223 15.07 11.20 -6.24
C ASP A 223 16.23 10.57 -7.02
N TRP A 224 16.04 9.40 -7.67
CA TRP A 224 17.12 8.72 -8.39
C TRP A 224 17.64 9.56 -9.56
N LYS A 225 18.91 9.39 -9.92
CA LYS A 225 19.58 10.25 -10.92
C LYS A 225 19.47 9.70 -12.35
N THR A 226 19.63 8.40 -12.53
CA THR A 226 19.75 7.73 -13.84
C THR A 226 18.42 7.29 -14.43
N MET A 227 17.40 7.22 -13.59
CA MET A 227 16.02 6.91 -13.90
C MET A 227 15.13 7.62 -12.90
N LYS A 228 13.84 7.66 -13.14
CA LYS A 228 12.85 8.16 -12.19
C LYS A 228 11.78 7.12 -11.97
N ASP A 229 11.44 6.89 -10.70
CA ASP A 229 10.33 6.03 -10.33
C ASP A 229 9.47 6.79 -9.31
N TYR A 230 8.51 7.52 -9.86
CA TYR A 230 7.74 8.48 -9.06
C TYR A 230 6.74 7.82 -8.12
N GLN A 231 6.33 6.56 -8.39
CA GLN A 231 5.45 5.77 -7.54
C GLN A 231 6.18 5.16 -6.34
N HIS A 232 7.50 4.88 -6.48
CA HIS A 232 8.27 3.92 -5.71
C HIS A 232 8.88 4.49 -4.43
N PHE A 233 8.58 3.84 -3.30
CA PHE A 233 9.22 4.06 -2.01
C PHE A 233 9.82 2.74 -1.51
N GLU A 234 11.12 2.71 -1.14
CA GLU A 234 11.81 1.50 -0.67
C GLU A 234 12.61 1.73 0.61
N LYS A 235 12.75 0.64 1.42
CA LYS A 235 13.54 0.67 2.66
C LYS A 235 14.54 -0.49 2.75
#